data_2e5fe6feab88281d8dd7e5c911f6a267
#
_entry.id   2e5fe6feab88281d8dd7e5c911f6a267
#
_cell.length_a   1.000
_cell.length_b   1.000
_cell.length_c   1.000
_cell.angle_alpha   90.00
_cell.angle_beta   90.00
_cell.angle_gamma   90.00
#
_symmetry.space_group_name_H-M   'P 1'
#
loop_
_entity.id
_entity.type
_entity.pdbx_description
1 polymer ?
#
loop_
_entity_poly.entity_id
_entity_poly.type
_entity_poly.pdbx_seq_one_letter_code
_entity_poly.pdbx_strand_id
1 'polypeptide(L)'
;MQPQKTSLLFSSAAQAASEDGGRGPYVQADLAYAAERITHDYPEPAGAKKGKISTVSDYFRNIRTHSVHPRVSVGYDFGGWRIAADYARYRKWNNNKYSVSIKELLRNKGNGNRTDQKTENQENGTFHAVSSLGLSAVYDFDTGSRFKPYIGARVAYGHVRHSIDSTKKTTEVTTILHGPDTTPTVYPGKKTQNAHHQSNSIRRVGLGVIAGVGFDITPKLTLDAGYRYHNWGRLENTRFKTHEASLGMRYRF
;
A
#
# COMPACT_ATOMS: atom_id res chain seq x y z
N MET A 1 -35.74 23.12 23.85
CA MET A 1 -35.15 21.83 23.46
C MET A 1 -33.66 21.93 23.69
N GLN A 2 -33.18 21.38 24.79
CA GLN A 2 -31.75 21.41 25.18
C GLN A 2 -30.99 20.24 24.54
N PRO A 3 -29.74 20.41 24.05
CA PRO A 3 -28.91 19.30 23.63
C PRO A 3 -28.27 18.66 24.88
N GLN A 4 -28.62 17.43 25.16
CA GLN A 4 -28.09 16.61 26.24
C GLN A 4 -26.70 16.05 25.88
N LYS A 5 -25.67 16.50 26.59
CA LYS A 5 -24.68 15.76 27.40
C LYS A 5 -24.18 14.40 26.85
N THR A 6 -23.17 14.47 25.97
CA THR A 6 -22.31 13.32 25.64
C THR A 6 -20.94 13.40 26.33
N SER A 7 -20.74 14.32 27.27
CA SER A 7 -19.44 14.58 27.92
C SER A 7 -19.19 13.78 29.22
N LEU A 8 -20.13 12.95 29.66
CA LEU A 8 -20.05 12.28 30.96
C LEU A 8 -19.37 10.92 30.98
N LEU A 9 -19.13 10.31 29.83
CA LEU A 9 -18.50 8.97 29.79
C LEU A 9 -16.96 9.01 29.75
N PHE A 10 -16.36 10.13 29.36
CA PHE A 10 -14.89 10.25 29.36
C PHE A 10 -14.31 10.74 30.69
N SER A 11 -15.08 11.44 31.51
CA SER A 11 -14.59 11.99 32.76
C SER A 11 -14.52 10.97 33.91
N SER A 12 -15.37 9.94 33.89
CA SER A 12 -15.35 8.89 34.96
C SER A 12 -14.22 7.85 34.76
N ALA A 13 -13.76 7.63 33.52
CA ALA A 13 -12.61 6.75 33.27
C ALA A 13 -11.27 7.41 33.64
N ALA A 14 -11.19 8.74 33.62
CA ALA A 14 -9.98 9.48 33.93
C ALA A 14 -9.69 9.57 35.45
N GLN A 15 -10.70 9.48 36.29
CA GLN A 15 -10.55 9.60 37.73
C GLN A 15 -10.19 8.30 38.47
N ALA A 16 -10.46 7.14 37.87
CA ALA A 16 -10.17 5.83 38.50
C ALA A 16 -8.71 5.36 38.35
N ALA A 17 -7.86 6.10 37.61
CA ALA A 17 -6.54 5.64 37.22
C ALA A 17 -5.37 6.19 38.06
N SER A 18 -5.60 6.89 39.17
CA SER A 18 -4.52 7.61 39.84
C SER A 18 -3.77 6.84 40.92
N GLU A 19 -4.14 5.61 41.27
CA GLU A 19 -3.54 4.87 42.40
C GLU A 19 -3.00 3.46 42.07
N ASP A 20 -3.11 2.96 40.85
CA ASP A 20 -2.75 1.57 40.56
C ASP A 20 -1.50 1.46 39.67
N GLY A 21 -0.35 1.27 40.31
CA GLY A 21 0.96 0.77 39.84
C GLY A 21 1.26 0.63 38.35
N GLY A 22 0.89 1.61 37.52
CA GLY A 22 1.22 1.58 36.10
C GLY A 22 0.15 0.94 35.21
N ARG A 23 -1.01 0.62 35.73
CA ARG A 23 -2.15 0.07 35.00
C ARG A 23 -3.15 1.16 34.65
N GLY A 24 -3.86 1.04 33.53
CA GLY A 24 -4.91 1.99 33.21
C GLY A 24 -5.19 2.14 31.73
N PRO A 25 -6.24 2.89 31.41
CA PRO A 25 -6.55 3.23 30.02
C PRO A 25 -5.50 4.17 29.43
N TYR A 26 -5.26 4.05 28.12
CA TYR A 26 -4.33 4.91 27.42
C TYR A 26 -4.85 5.28 26.03
N VAL A 27 -4.31 6.36 25.53
CA VAL A 27 -4.42 6.76 24.13
C VAL A 27 -3.03 6.86 23.53
N GLN A 28 -2.93 6.53 22.24
CA GLN A 28 -1.67 6.60 21.51
C GLN A 28 -1.92 7.20 20.13
N ALA A 29 -1.02 8.09 19.72
CA ALA A 29 -1.00 8.66 18.37
C ALA A 29 0.36 8.39 17.75
N ASP A 30 0.34 7.80 16.57
CA ASP A 30 1.53 7.41 15.81
C ASP A 30 1.54 8.07 14.44
N LEU A 31 2.73 8.37 13.96
CA LEU A 31 3.02 8.57 12.55
C LEU A 31 3.70 7.31 12.04
N ALA A 32 3.07 6.63 11.09
CA ALA A 32 3.55 5.39 10.54
C ALA A 32 4.04 5.57 9.10
N TYR A 33 5.21 4.99 8.80
CA TYR A 33 5.74 4.83 7.47
C TYR A 33 5.49 3.39 7.02
N ALA A 34 4.63 3.22 6.04
CA ALA A 34 4.32 1.92 5.49
C ALA A 34 5.06 1.67 4.19
N ALA A 35 5.71 0.51 4.10
CA ALA A 35 6.19 -0.07 2.86
C ALA A 35 5.27 -1.26 2.52
N GLU A 36 4.60 -1.16 1.41
CA GLU A 36 3.63 -2.17 1.01
C GLU A 36 4.14 -2.94 -0.20
N ARG A 37 3.95 -4.24 -0.16
CA ARG A 37 4.29 -5.14 -1.25
C ARG A 37 3.03 -5.85 -1.72
N ILE A 38 2.67 -5.58 -2.96
CA ILE A 38 1.59 -6.24 -3.67
C ILE A 38 2.22 -7.16 -4.72
N THR A 39 1.98 -8.45 -4.61
CA THR A 39 2.45 -9.44 -5.57
C THR A 39 1.25 -10.04 -6.28
N HIS A 40 1.15 -9.83 -7.58
CA HIS A 40 0.15 -10.45 -8.43
C HIS A 40 0.70 -11.75 -9.01
N ASP A 41 0.06 -12.86 -8.72
CA ASP A 41 0.33 -14.16 -9.34
C ASP A 41 -0.59 -14.30 -10.56
N TYR A 42 -0.24 -13.65 -11.68
CA TYR A 42 -0.95 -13.92 -12.93
C TYR A 42 -0.45 -15.23 -13.53
N PRO A 43 -1.34 -16.06 -14.11
CA PRO A 43 -0.91 -17.23 -14.86
C PRO A 43 -0.02 -16.78 -16.02
N GLU A 44 1.12 -17.45 -16.19
CA GLU A 44 1.97 -17.19 -17.36
C GLU A 44 1.18 -17.54 -18.64
N PRO A 45 1.11 -16.65 -19.63
CA PRO A 45 0.46 -16.97 -20.88
C PRO A 45 1.19 -18.13 -21.55
N ALA A 46 0.46 -19.18 -21.87
CA ALA A 46 1.00 -20.32 -22.58
C ALA A 46 1.65 -19.88 -23.89
N GLY A 47 2.96 -20.10 -24.08
CA GLY A 47 3.70 -19.76 -25.28
C GLY A 47 4.50 -18.46 -25.24
N ALA A 48 4.61 -17.77 -24.10
CA ALA A 48 5.48 -16.58 -23.99
C ALA A 48 6.96 -16.98 -24.08
N LYS A 49 7.67 -16.50 -25.12
CA LYS A 49 9.12 -16.64 -25.23
C LYS A 49 9.78 -15.83 -24.12
N LYS A 50 10.67 -16.46 -23.35
CA LYS A 50 11.50 -15.80 -22.32
C LYS A 50 12.13 -14.52 -22.90
N GLY A 51 11.88 -13.37 -22.26
CA GLY A 51 12.54 -12.09 -22.60
C GLY A 51 11.70 -11.06 -23.35
N LYS A 52 10.43 -11.34 -23.67
CA LYS A 52 9.51 -10.32 -24.23
C LYS A 52 8.49 -9.90 -23.19
N ILE A 53 8.53 -8.63 -22.79
CA ILE A 53 7.47 -7.98 -22.01
C ILE A 53 6.26 -7.88 -22.94
N SER A 54 5.30 -8.79 -22.84
CA SER A 54 4.21 -8.90 -23.80
C SER A 54 2.84 -8.55 -23.26
N THR A 55 2.67 -8.35 -21.94
CA THR A 55 1.36 -8.11 -21.36
C THR A 55 1.43 -7.17 -20.16
N VAL A 56 0.30 -6.50 -19.88
CA VAL A 56 0.04 -5.67 -18.71
C VAL A 56 0.38 -6.38 -17.39
N SER A 57 0.24 -7.73 -17.35
CA SER A 57 0.53 -8.56 -16.19
C SER A 57 1.99 -8.50 -15.72
N ASP A 58 2.96 -8.37 -16.61
CA ASP A 58 4.38 -8.35 -16.23
C ASP A 58 4.78 -7.06 -15.50
N TYR A 59 4.07 -5.96 -15.78
CA TYR A 59 4.31 -4.66 -15.16
C TYR A 59 3.81 -4.58 -13.71
N PHE A 60 2.75 -5.31 -13.36
CA PHE A 60 2.11 -5.26 -12.05
C PHE A 60 2.44 -6.43 -11.13
N ARG A 61 3.38 -7.29 -11.54
CA ARG A 61 3.75 -8.49 -10.76
C ARG A 61 4.26 -8.18 -9.35
N ASN A 62 4.99 -7.08 -9.20
CA ASN A 62 5.52 -6.63 -7.91
C ASN A 62 5.39 -5.12 -7.79
N ILE A 63 4.36 -4.66 -7.10
CA ILE A 63 4.19 -3.24 -6.78
C ILE A 63 4.77 -3.00 -5.39
N ARG A 64 5.71 -2.07 -5.29
CA ARG A 64 6.22 -1.55 -4.02
C ARG A 64 5.82 -0.11 -3.90
N THR A 65 5.20 0.23 -2.78
CA THR A 65 4.80 1.61 -2.52
C THR A 65 5.13 1.98 -1.10
N HIS A 66 5.18 3.27 -0.84
CA HIS A 66 5.50 3.84 0.45
C HIS A 66 4.49 4.92 0.80
N SER A 67 4.00 4.91 2.02
CA SER A 67 3.10 5.96 2.50
C SER A 67 3.39 6.33 3.94
N VAL A 68 3.22 7.60 4.25
CA VAL A 68 3.19 8.08 5.64
C VAL A 68 1.75 8.34 6.00
N HIS A 69 1.28 7.79 7.11
CA HIS A 69 -0.09 7.92 7.55
C HIS A 69 -0.21 8.03 9.08
N PRO A 70 -1.19 8.79 9.57
CA PRO A 70 -1.50 8.84 10.98
C PRO A 70 -2.24 7.57 11.44
N ARG A 71 -1.98 7.18 12.68
CA ARG A 71 -2.71 6.14 13.40
C ARG A 71 -3.05 6.65 14.79
N VAL A 72 -4.24 6.30 15.23
CA VAL A 72 -4.68 6.53 16.60
C VAL A 72 -5.08 5.21 17.25
N SER A 73 -4.77 5.05 18.51
CA SER A 73 -5.09 3.84 19.26
C SER A 73 -5.64 4.21 20.63
N VAL A 74 -6.55 3.40 21.10
CA VAL A 74 -7.07 3.43 22.47
C VAL A 74 -6.91 2.05 23.07
N GLY A 75 -6.51 1.97 24.31
CA GLY A 75 -6.26 0.67 24.93
C GLY A 75 -6.25 0.70 26.43
N TYR A 76 -5.99 -0.46 27.01
CA TYR A 76 -5.83 -0.65 28.44
C TYR A 76 -4.52 -1.40 28.72
N ASP A 77 -3.76 -0.86 29.66
CA ASP A 77 -2.51 -1.44 30.16
C ASP A 77 -2.79 -2.18 31.46
N PHE A 78 -2.49 -3.47 31.51
CA PHE A 78 -2.66 -4.35 32.65
C PHE A 78 -1.36 -4.52 33.46
N GLY A 79 -0.31 -3.77 33.10
CA GLY A 79 1.01 -3.80 33.73
C GLY A 79 2.06 -4.56 32.90
N GLY A 80 1.80 -5.78 32.45
CA GLY A 80 2.69 -6.53 31.56
C GLY A 80 2.06 -6.84 30.22
N TRP A 81 0.73 -6.69 30.13
CA TRP A 81 -0.04 -6.89 28.92
C TRP A 81 -0.84 -5.64 28.58
N ARG A 82 -0.96 -5.37 27.31
CA ARG A 82 -1.82 -4.29 26.80
C ARG A 82 -2.75 -4.84 25.72
N ILE A 83 -3.98 -4.35 25.73
CA ILE A 83 -4.94 -4.56 24.65
C ILE A 83 -5.25 -3.20 24.06
N ALA A 84 -5.22 -3.10 22.74
CA ALA A 84 -5.54 -1.85 22.03
C ALA A 84 -6.41 -2.08 20.83
N ALA A 85 -7.30 -1.12 20.60
CA ALA A 85 -7.97 -0.92 19.32
C ALA A 85 -7.28 0.23 18.59
N ASP A 86 -6.97 0.08 17.31
CA ASP A 86 -6.32 1.10 16.51
C ASP A 86 -7.06 1.36 15.20
N TYR A 87 -6.96 2.60 14.74
CA TYR A 87 -7.47 3.03 13.46
C TYR A 87 -6.35 3.76 12.69
N ALA A 88 -6.13 3.35 11.46
CA ALA A 88 -5.20 3.99 10.55
C ALA A 88 -5.89 4.36 9.23
N ARG A 89 -5.56 5.55 8.72
CA ARG A 89 -6.02 6.03 7.41
C ARG A 89 -4.83 6.24 6.50
N TYR A 90 -4.77 5.42 5.45
CA TYR A 90 -3.67 5.44 4.50
C TYR A 90 -3.85 6.54 3.45
N ARG A 91 -2.73 7.03 2.90
CA ARG A 91 -2.76 7.96 1.76
C ARG A 91 -3.00 7.22 0.45
N LYS A 92 -3.62 7.91 -0.49
CA LYS A 92 -3.74 7.47 -1.87
C LYS A 92 -2.38 7.42 -2.55
N TRP A 93 -2.16 6.42 -3.39
CA TRP A 93 -1.01 6.39 -4.28
C TRP A 93 -1.45 6.32 -5.72
N ASN A 94 -0.71 7.05 -6.53
CA ASN A 94 -0.83 6.98 -7.97
C ASN A 94 0.43 6.31 -8.49
N ASN A 95 0.27 5.23 -9.21
CA ASN A 95 1.35 4.59 -9.93
C ASN A 95 1.06 4.68 -11.43
N ASN A 96 1.77 5.57 -12.11
CA ASN A 96 1.61 5.78 -13.54
C ASN A 96 2.77 5.10 -14.26
N LYS A 97 2.46 4.27 -15.23
CA LYS A 97 3.45 3.60 -16.08
C LYS A 97 3.18 3.91 -17.52
N TYR A 98 4.25 4.18 -18.24
CA TYR A 98 4.22 4.39 -19.68
C TYR A 98 5.28 3.52 -20.33
N SER A 99 4.89 2.79 -21.37
CA SER A 99 5.80 2.00 -22.16
C SER A 99 5.54 2.15 -23.65
N VAL A 100 6.59 2.12 -24.41
CA VAL A 100 6.55 2.15 -25.86
C VAL A 100 7.29 0.94 -26.40
N SER A 101 6.65 0.18 -27.27
CA SER A 101 7.29 -0.91 -28.01
C SER A 101 7.11 -0.69 -29.52
N ILE A 102 8.16 -0.95 -30.28
CA ILE A 102 8.14 -0.87 -31.75
C ILE A 102 8.43 -2.28 -32.25
N LYS A 103 7.55 -2.78 -33.11
CA LYS A 103 7.69 -4.08 -33.78
C LYS A 103 7.71 -3.87 -35.27
N GLU A 104 8.77 -4.32 -35.91
CA GLU A 104 8.83 -4.36 -37.39
C GLU A 104 7.84 -5.42 -37.90
N LEU A 105 6.90 -5.01 -38.74
CA LEU A 105 5.90 -5.89 -39.36
C LEU A 105 6.38 -6.40 -40.71
N LEU A 106 6.84 -5.49 -41.53
CA LEU A 106 7.27 -5.77 -42.91
C LEU A 106 8.52 -4.97 -43.25
N ARG A 107 9.44 -5.60 -43.94
CA ARG A 107 10.62 -4.96 -44.52
C ARG A 107 10.83 -5.40 -45.96
N ASN A 108 10.85 -4.46 -46.85
CA ASN A 108 11.21 -4.72 -48.23
C ASN A 108 12.74 -4.66 -48.39
N LYS A 109 13.38 -5.81 -48.68
CA LYS A 109 14.82 -5.92 -48.77
C LYS A 109 15.42 -5.22 -50.00
N GLY A 110 14.60 -4.96 -51.03
CA GLY A 110 15.06 -4.33 -52.25
C GLY A 110 15.24 -2.81 -52.16
N ASN A 111 14.30 -2.12 -51.50
CA ASN A 111 14.29 -0.66 -51.37
C ASN A 111 14.40 -0.15 -49.95
N GLY A 112 14.53 -1.04 -48.98
CA GLY A 112 14.66 -0.68 -47.55
C GLY A 112 13.37 -0.17 -46.87
N ASN A 113 12.26 -0.06 -47.59
CA ASN A 113 10.99 0.37 -47.05
C ASN A 113 10.53 -0.58 -45.93
N ARG A 114 10.01 -0.02 -44.84
CA ARG A 114 9.56 -0.82 -43.71
C ARG A 114 8.24 -0.32 -43.16
N THR A 115 7.48 -1.24 -42.59
CA THR A 115 6.28 -0.93 -41.80
C THR A 115 6.50 -1.41 -40.40
N ASP A 116 6.43 -0.47 -39.45
CA ASP A 116 6.59 -0.71 -38.03
C ASP A 116 5.25 -0.54 -37.33
N GLN A 117 5.00 -1.35 -36.32
CA GLN A 117 3.89 -1.18 -35.40
C GLN A 117 4.40 -0.59 -34.11
N LYS A 118 4.04 0.66 -33.84
CA LYS A 118 4.30 1.34 -32.55
C LYS A 118 3.15 1.07 -31.61
N THR A 119 3.43 0.48 -30.47
CA THR A 119 2.45 0.27 -29.39
C THR A 119 2.86 1.11 -28.20
N GLU A 120 1.97 1.99 -27.78
CA GLU A 120 2.10 2.82 -26.59
C GLU A 120 1.09 2.31 -25.55
N ASN A 121 1.58 1.91 -24.39
CA ASN A 121 0.75 1.53 -23.26
C ASN A 121 0.91 2.57 -22.17
N GLN A 122 -0.19 3.16 -21.75
CA GLN A 122 -0.26 4.05 -20.62
C GLN A 122 -1.19 3.42 -19.58
N GLU A 123 -0.70 3.28 -18.37
CA GLU A 123 -1.45 2.72 -17.26
C GLU A 123 -1.36 3.67 -16.08
N ASN A 124 -2.52 4.08 -15.60
CA ASN A 124 -2.67 4.91 -14.42
C ASN A 124 -3.35 4.04 -13.35
N GLY A 125 -2.56 3.59 -12.39
CA GLY A 125 -3.05 2.82 -11.26
C GLY A 125 -3.22 3.72 -10.04
N THR A 126 -4.40 3.74 -9.45
CA THR A 126 -4.66 4.36 -8.16
C THR A 126 -4.95 3.27 -7.15
N PHE A 127 -4.06 3.09 -6.19
CA PHE A 127 -4.23 2.16 -5.10
C PHE A 127 -4.61 2.94 -3.84
N HIS A 128 -5.66 2.50 -3.18
CA HIS A 128 -6.08 3.03 -1.91
C HIS A 128 -6.15 1.88 -0.90
N ALA A 129 -5.16 1.76 -0.04
CA ALA A 129 -5.47 1.25 1.27
C ALA A 129 -6.24 2.38 1.95
N VAL A 130 -7.54 2.21 2.14
CA VAL A 130 -8.38 3.32 2.61
C VAL A 130 -8.24 3.49 4.10
N SER A 131 -8.36 2.39 4.83
CA SER A 131 -8.29 2.38 6.29
C SER A 131 -8.10 0.96 6.84
N SER A 132 -7.57 0.87 8.03
CA SER A 132 -7.59 -0.37 8.81
C SER A 132 -8.09 -0.09 10.23
N LEU A 133 -8.95 -0.97 10.72
CA LEU A 133 -9.35 -1.06 12.11
C LEU A 133 -8.71 -2.32 12.69
N GLY A 134 -7.96 -2.22 13.76
CA GLY A 134 -7.22 -3.33 14.35
C GLY A 134 -7.47 -3.50 15.83
N LEU A 135 -7.31 -4.74 16.27
CA LEU A 135 -7.20 -5.13 17.67
C LEU A 135 -5.86 -5.79 17.88
N SER A 136 -5.15 -5.39 18.91
CA SER A 136 -3.83 -5.93 19.26
C SER A 136 -3.76 -6.33 20.73
N ALA A 137 -3.01 -7.41 20.97
CA ALA A 137 -2.55 -7.82 22.28
C ALA A 137 -1.03 -7.73 22.29
N VAL A 138 -0.47 -7.01 23.25
CA VAL A 138 0.96 -6.68 23.34
C VAL A 138 1.47 -7.04 24.71
N TYR A 139 2.63 -7.66 24.75
CA TYR A 139 3.37 -7.95 25.98
C TYR A 139 4.56 -7.02 26.10
N ASP A 140 4.64 -6.29 27.21
CA ASP A 140 5.73 -5.39 27.57
C ASP A 140 6.70 -6.11 28.47
N PHE A 141 7.99 -6.15 28.08
CA PHE A 141 9.05 -6.71 28.90
C PHE A 141 9.50 -5.68 29.93
N ASP A 142 9.39 -6.03 31.19
CA ASP A 142 9.94 -5.20 32.26
C ASP A 142 11.45 -5.38 32.31
N THR A 143 12.19 -4.34 32.00
CA THR A 143 13.67 -4.32 32.03
C THR A 143 14.21 -3.62 33.27
N GLY A 144 13.36 -3.18 34.21
CA GLY A 144 13.74 -2.33 35.33
C GLY A 144 14.24 -0.94 34.90
N SER A 145 14.08 -0.57 33.65
CA SER A 145 14.54 0.71 33.09
C SER A 145 13.37 1.47 32.43
N ARG A 146 13.68 2.69 31.92
CA ARG A 146 12.69 3.47 31.14
C ARG A 146 12.43 2.89 29.75
N PHE A 147 13.30 1.97 29.28
CA PHE A 147 13.10 1.27 28.03
C PHE A 147 12.30 0.01 28.24
N LYS A 148 11.16 -0.09 27.58
CA LYS A 148 10.23 -1.22 27.63
C LYS A 148 10.06 -1.83 26.25
N PRO A 149 10.88 -2.82 25.90
CA PRO A 149 10.67 -3.59 24.66
C PRO A 149 9.32 -4.29 24.72
N TYR A 150 8.70 -4.49 23.57
CA TYR A 150 7.45 -5.20 23.50
C TYR A 150 7.30 -6.02 22.23
N ILE A 151 6.45 -7.04 22.33
CA ILE A 151 6.02 -7.86 21.21
C ILE A 151 4.52 -8.10 21.29
N GLY A 152 3.85 -8.25 20.17
CA GLY A 152 2.41 -8.48 20.16
C GLY A 152 1.89 -9.09 18.87
N ALA A 153 0.63 -9.48 18.93
CA ALA A 153 -0.14 -9.94 17.78
C ALA A 153 -1.28 -8.95 17.50
N ARG A 154 -1.66 -8.85 16.22
CA ARG A 154 -2.69 -7.95 15.77
C ARG A 154 -3.61 -8.66 14.78
N VAL A 155 -4.91 -8.44 14.94
CA VAL A 155 -5.94 -8.76 13.95
C VAL A 155 -6.47 -7.45 13.42
N ALA A 156 -6.56 -7.28 12.12
CA ALA A 156 -7.09 -6.03 11.56
C ALA A 156 -8.05 -6.29 10.40
N TYR A 157 -9.05 -5.44 10.33
CA TYR A 157 -9.97 -5.34 9.22
C TYR A 157 -9.55 -4.18 8.33
N GLY A 158 -9.13 -4.51 7.12
CA GLY A 158 -8.67 -3.54 6.12
C GLY A 158 -9.64 -3.37 4.97
N HIS A 159 -9.77 -2.12 4.51
CA HIS A 159 -10.49 -1.76 3.30
C HIS A 159 -9.49 -1.25 2.27
N VAL A 160 -9.36 -1.97 1.15
CA VAL A 160 -8.48 -1.65 0.03
C VAL A 160 -9.33 -1.40 -1.21
N ARG A 161 -9.07 -0.31 -1.90
CA ARG A 161 -9.67 -0.01 -3.21
C ARG A 161 -8.56 0.19 -4.22
N HIS A 162 -8.70 -0.41 -5.39
CA HIS A 162 -7.82 -0.13 -6.51
C HIS A 162 -8.64 0.28 -7.74
N SER A 163 -8.08 1.18 -8.52
CA SER A 163 -8.61 1.57 -9.83
C SER A 163 -7.45 1.62 -10.80
N ILE A 164 -7.59 0.95 -11.93
CA ILE A 164 -6.58 0.90 -12.99
C ILE A 164 -7.24 1.36 -14.27
N ASP A 165 -6.70 2.43 -14.84
CA ASP A 165 -7.04 2.91 -16.16
C ASP A 165 -5.89 2.56 -17.10
N SER A 166 -6.13 1.71 -18.07
CA SER A 166 -5.13 1.36 -19.07
C SER A 166 -5.57 1.83 -20.46
N THR A 167 -4.65 2.46 -21.18
CA THR A 167 -4.86 2.87 -22.57
C THR A 167 -3.76 2.28 -23.43
N LYS A 168 -4.15 1.47 -24.39
CA LYS A 168 -3.25 0.90 -25.40
C LYS A 168 -3.51 1.60 -26.75
N LYS A 169 -2.52 2.33 -27.24
CA LYS A 169 -2.54 2.92 -28.59
C LYS A 169 -1.61 2.13 -29.47
N THR A 170 -2.11 1.66 -30.59
CA THR A 170 -1.32 0.98 -31.62
C THR A 170 -1.38 1.81 -32.87
N THR A 171 -0.23 2.20 -33.42
CA THR A 171 -0.10 2.95 -34.66
C THR A 171 0.83 2.19 -35.58
N GLU A 172 0.38 1.94 -36.79
CA GLU A 172 1.22 1.44 -37.88
C GLU A 172 1.90 2.65 -38.55
N VAL A 173 3.18 2.52 -38.82
CA VAL A 173 3.98 3.58 -39.43
C VAL A 173 4.75 2.95 -40.59
N THR A 174 4.53 3.44 -41.79
CA THR A 174 5.28 3.03 -42.98
C THR A 174 6.33 4.07 -43.29
N THR A 175 7.59 3.65 -43.30
CA THR A 175 8.73 4.49 -43.68
C THR A 175 9.20 4.10 -45.09
N ILE A 176 9.20 5.07 -45.97
CA ILE A 176 9.68 4.92 -47.33
C ILE A 176 11.04 5.62 -47.47
N LEU A 177 12.03 4.88 -47.95
CA LEU A 177 13.37 5.38 -48.22
C LEU A 177 13.47 5.76 -49.71
N HIS A 178 13.79 7.01 -49.98
CA HIS A 178 13.86 7.53 -51.38
C HIS A 178 15.26 7.56 -51.97
N GLY A 179 16.29 7.10 -51.24
CA GLY A 179 17.69 7.09 -51.67
C GLY A 179 18.64 7.54 -50.56
N PRO A 180 19.96 7.43 -50.75
CA PRO A 180 20.93 7.68 -49.66
C PRO A 180 20.94 9.13 -49.18
N ASP A 181 20.57 10.10 -50.04
CA ASP A 181 20.65 11.54 -49.71
C ASP A 181 19.29 12.19 -49.44
N THR A 182 18.22 11.41 -49.36
CA THR A 182 16.85 11.94 -49.17
C THR A 182 16.29 11.57 -47.83
N THR A 183 15.56 12.52 -47.18
CA THR A 183 14.89 12.30 -45.95
C THR A 183 13.80 11.24 -46.09
N PRO A 184 13.76 10.21 -45.24
CA PRO A 184 12.72 9.20 -45.28
C PRO A 184 11.31 9.81 -45.08
N THR A 185 10.36 9.39 -45.90
CA THR A 185 8.97 9.83 -45.75
C THR A 185 8.24 8.85 -44.87
N VAL A 186 7.58 9.38 -43.81
CA VAL A 186 6.85 8.61 -42.82
C VAL A 186 5.35 8.77 -43.02
N TYR A 187 4.67 7.69 -43.31
CA TYR A 187 3.21 7.65 -43.45
C TYR A 187 2.58 7.00 -42.22
N PRO A 188 1.71 7.71 -41.49
CA PRO A 188 0.94 7.10 -40.42
C PRO A 188 -0.15 6.20 -41.02
N GLY A 189 -0.13 4.94 -40.66
CA GLY A 189 -1.14 3.96 -41.03
C GLY A 189 -2.29 3.86 -40.02
N LYS A 190 -2.83 2.66 -39.91
CA LYS A 190 -3.98 2.37 -39.03
C LYS A 190 -3.67 2.69 -37.55
N LYS A 191 -4.55 3.49 -36.94
CA LYS A 191 -4.51 3.78 -35.49
C LYS A 191 -5.63 3.02 -34.79
N THR A 192 -5.29 2.31 -33.74
CA THR A 192 -6.26 1.64 -32.86
C THR A 192 -5.99 2.07 -31.42
N GLN A 193 -7.05 2.45 -30.73
CA GLN A 193 -6.97 2.81 -29.31
C GLN A 193 -7.97 1.97 -28.54
N ASN A 194 -7.48 1.24 -27.55
CA ASN A 194 -8.30 0.49 -26.61
C ASN A 194 -8.08 1.08 -25.23
N ALA A 195 -9.16 1.45 -24.57
CA ALA A 195 -9.17 1.89 -23.17
C ALA A 195 -9.84 0.82 -22.32
N HIS A 196 -9.26 0.50 -21.20
CA HIS A 196 -9.80 -0.44 -20.22
C HIS A 196 -9.77 0.20 -18.84
N HIS A 197 -10.90 0.16 -18.16
CA HIS A 197 -11.05 0.64 -16.79
C HIS A 197 -11.43 -0.54 -15.90
N GLN A 198 -10.66 -0.74 -14.83
CA GLN A 198 -10.95 -1.74 -13.80
C GLN A 198 -10.93 -1.07 -12.45
N SER A 199 -12.02 -1.22 -11.70
CA SER A 199 -12.11 -0.75 -10.31
C SER A 199 -12.61 -1.89 -9.44
N ASN A 200 -11.92 -2.15 -8.33
CA ASN A 200 -12.32 -3.16 -7.38
C ASN A 200 -12.10 -2.67 -5.95
N SER A 201 -12.99 -3.09 -5.05
CA SER A 201 -12.95 -2.73 -3.63
C SER A 201 -13.04 -4.00 -2.79
N ILE A 202 -12.08 -4.16 -1.90
CA ILE A 202 -11.92 -5.39 -1.14
C ILE A 202 -11.85 -5.05 0.34
N ARG A 203 -12.58 -5.83 1.12
CA ARG A 203 -12.56 -5.78 2.58
C ARG A 203 -12.05 -7.10 3.11
N ARG A 204 -11.05 -7.06 4.00
CA ARG A 204 -10.45 -8.28 4.54
C ARG A 204 -9.98 -8.15 5.97
N VAL A 205 -10.00 -9.29 6.65
CA VAL A 205 -9.31 -9.48 7.92
C VAL A 205 -7.90 -9.99 7.62
N GLY A 206 -6.91 -9.38 8.23
CA GLY A 206 -5.51 -9.78 8.16
C GLY A 206 -4.95 -10.03 9.55
N LEU A 207 -3.87 -10.80 9.60
CA LEU A 207 -3.12 -11.09 10.82
C LEU A 207 -1.76 -10.42 10.76
N GLY A 208 -1.29 -9.92 11.89
CA GLY A 208 -0.02 -9.23 11.99
C GLY A 208 0.70 -9.49 13.30
N VAL A 209 1.98 -9.14 13.27
CA VAL A 209 2.83 -9.09 14.46
C VAL A 209 3.34 -7.67 14.68
N ILE A 210 3.54 -7.34 15.93
CA ILE A 210 4.01 -6.03 16.38
C ILE A 210 5.24 -6.25 17.24
N ALA A 211 6.27 -5.45 17.06
CA ALA A 211 7.42 -5.39 17.95
C ALA A 211 7.89 -3.94 18.05
N GLY A 212 8.45 -3.56 19.18
CA GLY A 212 8.95 -2.20 19.36
C GLY A 212 9.54 -1.96 20.73
N VAL A 213 9.77 -0.67 21.00
CA VAL A 213 10.29 -0.20 22.27
C VAL A 213 9.55 1.07 22.70
N GLY A 214 9.06 1.08 23.93
CA GLY A 214 8.58 2.27 24.60
C GLY A 214 9.70 2.89 25.44
N PHE A 215 9.77 4.21 25.47
CA PHE A 215 10.64 4.98 26.37
C PHE A 215 9.79 5.86 27.24
N ASP A 216 9.76 5.59 28.54
CA ASP A 216 8.97 6.35 29.51
C ASP A 216 9.63 7.70 29.80
N ILE A 217 9.05 8.77 29.22
CA ILE A 217 9.45 10.15 29.47
C ILE A 217 9.00 10.56 30.87
N THR A 218 7.76 10.23 31.20
CA THR A 218 7.15 10.41 32.52
C THR A 218 6.36 9.15 32.89
N PRO A 219 5.89 8.98 34.12
CA PRO A 219 5.05 7.85 34.50
C PRO A 219 3.78 7.69 33.63
N LYS A 220 3.33 8.77 33.00
CA LYS A 220 2.11 8.79 32.17
C LYS A 220 2.38 8.94 30.69
N LEU A 221 3.58 9.36 30.27
CA LEU A 221 3.91 9.64 28.88
C LEU A 221 5.06 8.77 28.41
N THR A 222 4.81 7.97 27.37
CA THR A 222 5.77 7.08 26.74
C THR A 222 5.97 7.48 25.28
N LEU A 223 7.22 7.64 24.86
CA LEU A 223 7.59 7.68 23.43
C LEU A 223 7.65 6.24 22.92
N ASP A 224 7.00 5.95 21.81
CA ASP A 224 6.86 4.61 21.26
C ASP A 224 7.45 4.52 19.88
N ALA A 225 8.40 3.61 19.67
CA ALA A 225 8.95 3.29 18.37
C ALA A 225 8.61 1.83 18.03
N GLY A 226 7.83 1.62 16.97
CA GLY A 226 7.28 0.31 16.67
C GLY A 226 7.47 -0.11 15.23
N TYR A 227 7.47 -1.42 15.05
CA TYR A 227 7.43 -2.08 13.76
C TYR A 227 6.25 -3.04 13.72
N ARG A 228 5.53 -3.04 12.61
CA ARG A 228 4.38 -3.93 12.36
C ARG A 228 4.54 -4.62 11.03
N TYR A 229 4.37 -5.92 11.06
CA TYR A 229 4.20 -6.72 9.86
C TYR A 229 2.75 -7.19 9.79
N HIS A 230 2.11 -7.00 8.65
CA HIS A 230 0.73 -7.43 8.46
C HIS A 230 0.58 -8.22 7.16
N ASN A 231 -0.04 -9.38 7.27
CA ASN A 231 -0.39 -10.24 6.15
C ASN A 231 -1.90 -10.19 5.95
N TRP A 232 -2.34 -9.57 4.88
CA TRP A 232 -3.74 -9.43 4.51
C TRP A 232 -4.29 -10.65 3.76
N GLY A 233 -3.44 -11.68 3.55
CA GLY A 233 -3.79 -12.90 2.86
C GLY A 233 -3.74 -12.78 1.35
N ARG A 234 -4.42 -13.71 0.69
CA ARG A 234 -4.48 -13.83 -0.77
C ARG A 234 -5.86 -13.39 -1.25
N LEU A 235 -5.88 -12.50 -2.21
CA LEU A 235 -7.04 -11.97 -2.88
C LEU A 235 -6.99 -12.43 -4.32
N GLU A 236 -7.79 -13.44 -4.67
CA GLU A 236 -7.66 -14.10 -5.97
C GLU A 236 -6.19 -14.47 -6.22
N ASN A 237 -5.54 -13.83 -7.20
CA ASN A 237 -4.13 -14.04 -7.54
C ASN A 237 -3.19 -12.98 -6.94
N THR A 238 -3.63 -12.24 -5.91
CA THR A 238 -2.86 -11.14 -5.33
C THR A 238 -2.54 -11.39 -3.86
N ARG A 239 -1.28 -11.32 -3.48
CA ARG A 239 -0.83 -11.33 -2.08
C ARG A 239 -0.52 -9.91 -1.64
N PHE A 240 -1.08 -9.53 -0.51
CA PHE A 240 -0.88 -8.22 0.06
C PHE A 240 -0.22 -8.31 1.44
N LYS A 241 0.91 -7.65 1.59
CA LYS A 241 1.69 -7.59 2.83
C LYS A 241 2.11 -6.15 3.09
N THR A 242 2.04 -5.72 4.35
CA THR A 242 2.50 -4.41 4.78
C THR A 242 3.58 -4.53 5.83
N HIS A 243 4.57 -3.67 5.73
CA HIS A 243 5.63 -3.45 6.70
C HIS A 243 5.54 -1.99 7.13
N GLU A 244 5.38 -1.74 8.39
CA GLU A 244 5.19 -0.39 8.91
C GLU A 244 6.18 -0.11 10.03
N ALA A 245 6.94 0.97 9.92
CA ALA A 245 7.68 1.55 11.02
C ALA A 245 6.89 2.75 11.56
N SER A 246 6.75 2.87 12.86
CA SER A 246 5.98 3.95 13.49
C SER A 246 6.76 4.61 14.61
N LEU A 247 6.52 5.90 14.77
CA LEU A 247 6.94 6.68 15.91
C LEU A 247 5.72 7.41 16.46
N GLY A 248 5.51 7.36 17.76
CA GLY A 248 4.34 7.95 18.38
C GLY A 248 4.50 8.23 19.85
N MET A 249 3.44 8.75 20.43
CA MET A 249 3.33 9.03 21.85
C MET A 249 2.11 8.33 22.42
N ARG A 250 2.30 7.71 23.57
CA ARG A 250 1.26 7.06 24.36
C ARG A 250 1.11 7.80 25.67
N TYR A 251 -0.12 8.21 25.95
CA TYR A 251 -0.48 8.85 27.21
C TYR A 251 -1.43 7.95 27.99
N ARG A 252 -1.06 7.64 29.23
CA ARG A 252 -1.84 6.85 30.20
C ARG A 252 -2.51 7.79 31.20
N PHE A 253 -3.75 7.53 31.45
CA PHE A 253 -4.57 8.34 32.36
C PHE A 253 -4.34 7.98 33.81
#